data_62b04d0c96cc4e3018423c201c4b1737
#
_entry.id   62b04d0c96cc4e3018423c201c4b1737
#
_cell.length_a   1.000
_cell.length_b   1.000
_cell.length_c   1.000
_cell.angle_alpha   90.00
_cell.angle_beta   90.00
_cell.angle_gamma   90.00
#
_symmetry.space_group_name_H-M   'P 1'
#
loop_
_entity.id
_entity.type
_entity.pdbx_description
1 polymer ?
#
loop_
_entity_poly.entity_id
_entity_poly.type
_entity_poly.pdbx_seq_one_letter_code
_entity_poly.pdbx_strand_id
1 'polypeptide(L)'
;MEASRSIPPQIPGYTLIKRLGSGSEADVYLYQQLSPARQVAIKISKNTLDPRAAVRFRSEANFMGQISTHPYILSVYENGVTVNGRGYTVFEYAPGGNYKTFLEHGRLTADQMLTVGIDLASALFTAHRKGIIHRDIK
;
A
#
# COMPACT_ATOMS: atom_id res chain seq x y z
N MET A 1 6.05 -21.76 -19.40
CA MET A 1 4.93 -20.82 -19.57
C MET A 1 5.28 -19.56 -18.78
N GLU A 2 5.75 -18.55 -19.46
CA GLU A 2 5.91 -17.23 -18.85
C GLU A 2 4.52 -16.68 -18.54
N ALA A 3 4.25 -16.48 -17.24
CA ALA A 3 3.06 -15.77 -16.82
C ALA A 3 3.05 -14.41 -17.53
N SER A 4 2.07 -14.18 -18.37
CA SER A 4 1.82 -12.94 -19.08
C SER A 4 2.05 -11.77 -18.11
N ARG A 5 3.16 -11.09 -18.24
CA ARG A 5 3.44 -9.84 -17.53
C ARG A 5 2.43 -8.81 -18.05
N SER A 6 1.27 -8.76 -17.42
CA SER A 6 0.30 -7.73 -17.74
C SER A 6 0.97 -6.37 -17.55
N ILE A 7 1.08 -5.61 -18.62
CA ILE A 7 1.56 -4.24 -18.58
C ILE A 7 0.66 -3.49 -17.58
N PRO A 8 1.25 -2.83 -16.56
CA PRO A 8 0.45 -2.08 -15.60
C PRO A 8 -0.33 -0.98 -16.33
N PRO A 9 -1.58 -0.73 -15.92
CA PRO A 9 -2.41 0.28 -16.57
C PRO A 9 -1.78 1.67 -16.41
N GLN A 10 -1.94 2.49 -17.45
CA GLN A 10 -1.56 3.90 -17.35
C GLN A 10 -2.48 4.62 -16.35
N ILE A 11 -1.89 5.41 -15.48
CA ILE A 11 -2.58 6.26 -14.52
C ILE A 11 -2.21 7.71 -14.84
N PRO A 12 -3.17 8.57 -15.19
CA PRO A 12 -2.88 9.97 -15.51
C PRO A 12 -2.16 10.68 -14.36
N GLY A 13 -1.11 11.43 -14.70
CA GLY A 13 -0.29 12.14 -13.70
C GLY A 13 0.82 11.31 -13.04
N TYR A 14 0.97 10.04 -13.43
CA TYR A 14 1.98 9.14 -12.89
C TYR A 14 2.78 8.46 -14.00
N THR A 15 4.08 8.32 -13.80
CA THR A 15 4.99 7.59 -14.71
C THR A 15 5.53 6.36 -13.98
N LEU A 16 5.36 5.18 -14.56
CA LEU A 16 5.85 3.92 -14.02
C LEU A 16 7.38 3.91 -13.94
N ILE A 17 7.93 3.53 -12.79
CA ILE A 17 9.37 3.31 -12.59
C ILE A 17 9.67 1.81 -12.59
N LYS A 18 9.08 1.05 -11.65
CA LYS A 18 9.31 -0.39 -11.52
C LYS A 18 8.22 -1.07 -10.69
N ARG A 19 8.20 -2.40 -10.75
CA ARG A 19 7.38 -3.22 -9.86
C ARG A 19 8.07 -3.38 -8.51
N LEU A 20 7.33 -3.21 -7.41
CA LEU A 20 7.80 -3.40 -6.05
C LEU A 20 7.42 -4.78 -5.49
N GLY A 21 6.25 -5.29 -5.83
CA GLY A 21 5.77 -6.57 -5.32
C GLY A 21 4.52 -7.08 -6.01
N SER A 22 4.18 -8.32 -5.72
CA SER A 22 2.98 -9.00 -6.25
C SER A 22 2.31 -9.81 -5.15
N GLY A 23 1.01 -9.64 -5.02
CA GLY A 23 0.15 -10.46 -4.17
C GLY A 23 -0.87 -11.24 -4.99
N SER A 24 -1.76 -11.97 -4.32
CA SER A 24 -2.83 -12.74 -4.96
C SER A 24 -3.86 -11.84 -5.66
N GLU A 25 -4.20 -10.70 -5.06
CA GLU A 25 -5.28 -9.83 -5.50
C GLU A 25 -4.80 -8.54 -6.18
N ALA A 26 -3.58 -8.10 -5.88
CA ALA A 26 -3.03 -6.85 -6.38
C ALA A 26 -1.52 -6.93 -6.57
N ASP A 27 -1.02 -6.08 -7.44
CA ASP A 27 0.40 -5.78 -7.63
C ASP A 27 0.72 -4.38 -7.12
N VAL A 28 1.96 -4.18 -6.65
CA VAL A 28 2.44 -2.88 -6.18
C VAL A 28 3.59 -2.42 -7.06
N TYR A 29 3.51 -1.18 -7.50
CA TYR A 29 4.49 -0.55 -8.37
C TYR A 29 4.98 0.77 -7.80
N LEU A 30 6.22 1.12 -8.11
CA LEU A 30 6.79 2.44 -7.88
C LEU A 30 6.48 3.33 -9.09
N TYR A 31 5.88 4.47 -8.83
CA TYR A 31 5.62 5.51 -9.81
C TYR A 31 6.24 6.84 -9.40
N GLN A 32 6.55 7.64 -10.40
CA GLN A 32 6.83 9.07 -10.23
C GLN A 32 5.52 9.84 -10.43
N GLN A 33 5.04 10.50 -9.38
CA GLN A 33 3.97 11.50 -9.49
C GLN A 33 4.56 12.77 -10.11
N LEU A 34 3.85 13.36 -11.09
CA LEU A 34 4.35 14.52 -11.84
C LEU A 34 4.10 15.83 -11.08
N SER A 35 2.96 15.96 -10.40
CA SER A 35 2.62 17.14 -9.64
C SER A 35 1.77 16.78 -8.40
N PRO A 36 2.25 17.04 -7.17
CA PRO A 36 3.61 17.42 -6.82
C PRO A 36 4.62 16.33 -7.20
N ALA A 37 5.84 16.71 -7.57
CA ALA A 37 6.88 15.77 -7.97
C ALA A 37 7.36 14.94 -6.77
N ARG A 38 7.01 13.66 -6.74
CA ARG A 38 7.43 12.70 -5.70
C ARG A 38 7.29 11.25 -6.16
N GLN A 39 8.03 10.37 -5.53
CA GLN A 39 7.84 8.92 -5.71
C GLN A 39 6.70 8.43 -4.83
N VAL A 40 5.88 7.54 -5.37
CA VAL A 40 4.73 6.94 -4.68
C VAL A 40 4.66 5.44 -4.97
N ALA A 41 4.10 4.68 -4.04
CA ALA A 41 3.77 3.28 -4.26
C ALA A 41 2.29 3.18 -4.67
N ILE A 42 2.01 2.56 -5.81
CA ILE A 42 0.63 2.36 -6.26
C ILE A 42 0.30 0.86 -6.24
N LYS A 43 -0.69 0.51 -5.42
CA LYS A 43 -1.28 -0.83 -5.38
C LYS A 43 -2.42 -0.87 -6.39
N ILE A 44 -2.36 -1.81 -7.34
CA ILE A 44 -3.34 -1.95 -8.43
C ILE A 44 -3.95 -3.34 -8.37
N SER A 45 -5.28 -3.43 -8.34
CA SER A 45 -5.97 -4.72 -8.33
C SER A 45 -5.70 -5.48 -9.63
N LYS A 46 -5.59 -6.82 -9.55
CA LYS A 46 -5.40 -7.69 -10.73
C LYS A 46 -6.67 -7.80 -11.55
N ASN A 47 -7.81 -7.75 -10.89
CA ASN A 47 -9.12 -7.89 -11.50
C ASN A 47 -9.85 -6.56 -11.62
N THR A 48 -10.78 -6.48 -12.56
CA THR A 48 -11.73 -5.37 -12.66
C THR A 48 -12.68 -5.40 -11.45
N LEU A 49 -13.09 -4.22 -11.01
CA LEU A 49 -14.02 -4.09 -9.90
C LEU A 49 -15.46 -4.23 -10.42
N ASP A 50 -16.18 -5.25 -9.97
CA ASP A 50 -17.63 -5.27 -10.07
C ASP A 50 -18.26 -4.21 -9.14
N PRO A 51 -19.56 -3.88 -9.25
CA PRO A 51 -20.20 -2.86 -8.43
C PRO A 51 -20.05 -3.07 -6.91
N ARG A 52 -20.10 -4.33 -6.43
CA ARG A 52 -19.93 -4.65 -5.00
C ARG A 52 -18.47 -4.50 -4.55
N ALA A 53 -17.54 -4.97 -5.37
CA ALA A 53 -16.11 -4.80 -5.13
C ALA A 53 -15.71 -3.31 -5.15
N ALA A 54 -16.31 -2.50 -6.03
CA ALA A 54 -16.07 -1.05 -6.08
C ALA A 54 -16.53 -0.34 -4.80
N VAL A 55 -17.66 -0.72 -4.22
CA VAL A 55 -18.13 -0.17 -2.94
C VAL A 55 -17.17 -0.53 -1.81
N ARG A 56 -16.77 -1.80 -1.70
CA ARG A 56 -15.80 -2.25 -0.69
C ARG A 56 -14.46 -1.51 -0.84
N PHE A 57 -13.96 -1.41 -2.05
CA PHE A 57 -12.71 -0.72 -2.38
C PHE A 57 -12.72 0.74 -1.90
N ARG A 58 -13.81 1.47 -2.16
CA ARG A 58 -13.97 2.87 -1.69
C ARG A 58 -14.04 2.95 -0.17
N SER A 59 -14.76 2.03 0.48
CA SER A 59 -14.88 1.98 1.94
C SER A 59 -13.52 1.74 2.60
N GLU A 60 -12.73 0.79 2.10
CA GLU A 60 -11.37 0.52 2.59
C GLU A 60 -10.47 1.75 2.44
N ALA A 61 -10.50 2.40 1.28
CA ALA A 61 -9.73 3.61 1.04
C ALA A 61 -10.11 4.76 1.98
N ASN A 62 -11.40 4.93 2.26
CA ASN A 62 -11.89 5.93 3.21
C ASN A 62 -11.41 5.62 4.64
N PHE A 63 -11.46 4.37 5.07
CA PHE A 63 -10.92 3.96 6.37
C PHE A 63 -9.41 4.21 6.47
N MET A 64 -8.65 3.83 5.45
CA MET A 64 -7.22 4.10 5.40
C MET A 64 -6.91 5.59 5.47
N GLY A 65 -7.67 6.43 4.78
CA GLY A 65 -7.56 7.88 4.85
C GLY A 65 -7.72 8.45 6.26
N GLN A 66 -8.59 7.84 7.09
CA GLN A 66 -8.81 8.29 8.47
C GLN A 66 -7.62 8.03 9.41
N ILE A 67 -6.76 7.09 9.11
CA ILE A 67 -5.59 6.72 9.93
C ILE A 67 -4.27 7.14 9.30
N SER A 68 -4.29 7.71 8.09
CA SER A 68 -3.10 8.11 7.31
C SER A 68 -2.25 9.22 7.96
N THR A 69 -2.76 9.90 8.99
CA THR A 69 -2.03 10.94 9.71
C THR A 69 -1.14 10.39 10.83
N HIS A 70 -1.25 9.10 11.14
CA HIS A 70 -0.43 8.47 12.18
C HIS A 70 1.00 8.24 11.65
N PRO A 71 2.06 8.57 12.42
CA PRO A 71 3.45 8.52 11.94
C PRO A 71 3.94 7.12 11.56
N TYR A 72 3.33 6.07 12.11
CA TYR A 72 3.71 4.68 11.85
C TYR A 72 2.70 3.92 10.96
N ILE A 73 1.86 4.65 10.23
CA ILE A 73 0.95 4.11 9.22
C ILE A 73 1.26 4.80 7.90
N LEU A 74 1.46 4.01 6.83
CA LEU A 74 1.67 4.58 5.50
C LEU A 74 0.50 5.47 5.10
N SER A 75 0.82 6.69 4.65
CA SER A 75 -0.19 7.63 4.19
C SER A 75 -0.81 7.17 2.88
N VAL A 76 -2.13 7.26 2.79
CA VAL A 76 -2.88 7.12 1.55
C VAL A 76 -3.09 8.52 0.96
N TYR A 77 -2.65 8.72 -0.28
CA TYR A 77 -2.77 10.03 -0.95
C TYR A 77 -4.02 10.13 -1.81
N GLU A 78 -4.34 9.08 -2.54
CA GLU A 78 -5.56 9.00 -3.33
C GLU A 78 -5.94 7.56 -3.66
N ASN A 79 -7.13 7.37 -4.17
CA ASN A 79 -7.60 6.13 -4.77
C ASN A 79 -8.43 6.44 -6.02
N GLY A 80 -8.53 5.47 -6.89
CA GLY A 80 -9.29 5.62 -8.11
C GLY A 80 -9.50 4.30 -8.84
N VAL A 81 -10.06 4.42 -10.02
CA VAL A 81 -10.29 3.28 -10.92
C VAL A 81 -9.65 3.61 -12.26
N THR A 82 -8.87 2.67 -12.78
CA THR A 82 -8.24 2.81 -14.08
C THR A 82 -9.27 2.75 -15.22
N VAL A 83 -8.88 3.17 -16.42
CA VAL A 83 -9.73 3.07 -17.62
C VAL A 83 -10.25 1.65 -17.85
N ASN A 84 -9.46 0.64 -17.45
CA ASN A 84 -9.83 -0.77 -17.59
C ASN A 84 -10.64 -1.31 -16.39
N GLY A 85 -11.15 -0.43 -15.51
CA GLY A 85 -11.99 -0.82 -14.38
C GLY A 85 -11.24 -1.46 -13.20
N ARG A 86 -9.90 -1.35 -13.12
CA ARG A 86 -9.10 -1.87 -12.01
C ARG A 86 -8.95 -0.81 -10.93
N GLY A 87 -9.18 -1.18 -9.67
CA GLY A 87 -8.96 -0.28 -8.55
C GLY A 87 -7.47 -0.02 -8.31
N TYR A 88 -7.11 1.22 -7.98
CA TYR A 88 -5.77 1.56 -7.54
C TYR A 88 -5.80 2.46 -6.30
N THR A 89 -4.79 2.32 -5.46
CA THR A 89 -4.58 3.18 -4.30
C THR A 89 -3.13 3.66 -4.28
N VAL A 90 -2.97 4.97 -4.12
CA VAL A 90 -1.66 5.65 -4.07
C VAL A 90 -1.24 5.83 -2.63
N PHE A 91 -0.11 5.26 -2.27
CA PHE A 91 0.49 5.31 -0.95
C PHE A 91 1.79 6.09 -0.94
N GLU A 92 2.14 6.57 0.23
CA GLU A 92 3.51 6.94 0.56
C GLU A 92 4.46 5.81 0.17
N TYR A 93 5.59 6.15 -0.44
CA TYR A 93 6.65 5.19 -0.75
C TYR A 93 7.64 5.09 0.41
N ALA A 94 7.84 3.88 0.93
CA ALA A 94 8.83 3.57 1.95
C ALA A 94 10.06 2.92 1.30
N PRO A 95 11.13 3.67 0.99
CA PRO A 95 12.28 3.16 0.22
C PRO A 95 13.11 2.13 0.98
N GLY A 96 13.02 2.07 2.30
CA GLY A 96 13.70 1.08 3.14
C GLY A 96 13.14 -0.34 3.04
N GLY A 97 12.01 -0.52 2.37
CA GLY A 97 11.35 -1.82 2.23
C GLY A 97 10.58 -2.26 3.48
N ASN A 98 10.49 -3.55 3.71
CA ASN A 98 9.79 -4.15 4.85
C ASN A 98 10.74 -4.91 5.78
N TYR A 99 10.28 -5.23 6.98
CA TYR A 99 11.10 -5.95 7.96
C TYR A 99 11.48 -7.36 7.54
N LYS A 100 10.66 -8.04 6.73
CA LYS A 100 11.02 -9.37 6.21
C LYS A 100 12.32 -9.28 5.41
N THR A 101 12.40 -8.38 4.45
CA THR A 101 13.61 -8.14 3.65
C THR A 101 14.78 -7.66 4.52
N PHE A 102 14.51 -6.79 5.49
CA PHE A 102 15.54 -6.34 6.43
C PHE A 102 16.11 -7.51 7.24
N LEU A 103 15.28 -8.41 7.75
CA LEU A 103 15.70 -9.56 8.56
C LEU A 103 16.43 -10.63 7.77
N GLU A 104 16.27 -10.68 6.44
CA GLU A 104 17.05 -11.54 5.55
C GLU A 104 18.56 -11.17 5.54
N HIS A 105 18.87 -9.90 5.85
CA HIS A 105 20.23 -9.36 5.87
C HIS A 105 20.80 -9.15 7.27
N GLY A 106 20.06 -9.44 8.32
CA GLY A 106 20.50 -9.27 9.70
C GLY A 106 19.42 -9.52 10.73
N ARG A 107 19.77 -9.28 11.98
CA ARG A 107 18.85 -9.41 13.13
C ARG A 107 18.61 -8.05 13.76
N LEU A 108 17.42 -7.84 14.30
CA LEU A 108 17.15 -6.69 15.17
C LEU A 108 17.82 -6.89 16.52
N THR A 109 18.36 -5.83 17.08
CA THR A 109 18.74 -5.80 18.50
C THR A 109 17.49 -5.81 19.38
N ALA A 110 17.65 -6.11 20.69
CA ALA A 110 16.53 -6.05 21.62
C ALA A 110 15.87 -4.66 21.65
N ASP A 111 16.65 -3.59 21.65
CA ASP A 111 16.13 -2.23 21.63
C ASP A 111 15.38 -1.90 20.33
N GLN A 112 15.89 -2.35 19.19
CA GLN A 112 15.19 -2.21 17.91
C GLN A 112 13.86 -2.97 17.91
N MET A 113 13.83 -4.20 18.44
CA MET A 113 12.58 -4.98 18.56
C MET A 113 11.55 -4.29 19.45
N LEU A 114 11.98 -3.71 20.57
CA LEU A 114 11.10 -2.94 21.46
C LEU A 114 10.55 -1.70 20.77
N THR A 115 11.39 -0.96 20.06
CA THR A 115 10.97 0.22 19.29
C THR A 115 9.91 -0.15 18.24
N VAL A 116 10.18 -1.17 17.43
CA VAL A 116 9.22 -1.67 16.43
C VAL A 116 7.92 -2.11 17.08
N GLY A 117 7.97 -2.83 18.21
CA GLY A 117 6.81 -3.28 18.95
C GLY A 117 5.95 -2.12 19.48
N ILE A 118 6.58 -1.08 20.00
CA ILE A 118 5.90 0.12 20.51
C ILE A 118 5.24 0.88 19.34
N ASP A 119 5.96 1.10 18.26
CA ASP A 119 5.47 1.81 17.08
C ASP A 119 4.28 1.09 16.45
N LEU A 120 4.36 -0.24 16.32
CA LEU A 120 3.29 -1.08 15.82
C LEU A 120 2.07 -1.05 16.74
N ALA A 121 2.27 -1.16 18.05
CA ALA A 121 1.19 -1.09 19.04
C ALA A 121 0.48 0.27 18.99
N SER A 122 1.21 1.36 18.84
CA SER A 122 0.67 2.71 18.68
C SER A 122 -0.19 2.84 17.42
N ALA A 123 0.29 2.31 16.29
CA ALA A 123 -0.45 2.30 15.04
C ALA A 123 -1.75 1.49 15.16
N LEU A 124 -1.68 0.28 15.73
CA LEU A 124 -2.84 -0.59 15.94
C LEU A 124 -3.84 0.02 16.92
N PHE A 125 -3.38 0.64 18.00
CA PHE A 125 -4.25 1.35 18.93
C PHE A 125 -5.06 2.45 18.21
N THR A 126 -4.42 3.23 17.37
CA THR A 126 -5.09 4.28 16.57
C THR A 126 -6.12 3.70 15.62
N ALA A 127 -5.80 2.61 14.92
CA ALA A 127 -6.74 1.93 14.03
C ALA A 127 -7.93 1.34 14.81
N HIS A 128 -7.69 0.66 15.92
CA HIS A 128 -8.71 0.04 16.76
C HIS A 128 -9.67 1.07 17.36
N ARG A 129 -9.18 2.22 17.79
CA ARG A 129 -10.05 3.31 18.27
C ARG A 129 -11.00 3.83 17.21
N LYS A 130 -10.69 3.63 15.94
CA LYS A 130 -11.55 3.99 14.79
C LYS A 130 -12.36 2.80 14.26
N GLY A 131 -12.36 1.67 14.99
CA GLY A 131 -13.08 0.46 14.62
C GLY A 131 -12.44 -0.35 13.49
N ILE A 132 -11.18 -0.07 13.16
CA ILE A 132 -10.46 -0.75 12.07
C ILE A 132 -9.60 -1.86 12.66
N ILE A 133 -9.82 -3.11 12.22
CA ILE A 133 -9.03 -4.28 12.60
C ILE A 133 -8.25 -4.74 11.37
N HIS A 134 -6.94 -4.88 11.50
CA HIS A 134 -6.05 -5.20 10.37
C HIS A 134 -6.27 -6.62 9.81
N ARG A 135 -6.43 -7.62 10.69
CA ARG A 135 -6.68 -9.04 10.39
C ARG A 135 -5.58 -9.80 9.64
N ASP A 136 -4.45 -9.18 9.33
CA ASP A 136 -3.35 -9.79 8.58
C ASP A 136 -1.98 -9.22 9.00
N ILE A 137 -1.77 -9.07 10.30
CA ILE A 137 -0.46 -8.69 10.84
C ILE A 137 0.53 -9.85 10.65
N LYS A 138 1.65 -9.56 9.99
CA LYS A 138 2.70 -10.55 9.70
C LYS A 138 4.07 -9.91 9.47
#